data_21eea0611f89e437268c2ae81e0bdcaa
#
_entry.id   21eea0611f89e437268c2ae81e0bdcaa
#
_cell.length_a   1.000
_cell.length_b   1.000
_cell.length_c   1.000
_cell.angle_alpha   90.00
_cell.angle_beta   90.00
_cell.angle_gamma   90.00
#
_symmetry.space_group_name_H-M   'P 1'
#
loop_
_entity.id
_entity.type
_entity.pdbx_description
1 polymer ?
#
loop_
_entity_poly.entity_id
_entity_poly.type
_entity_poly.pdbx_seq_one_letter_code
_entity_poly.pdbx_strand_id
1 'polypeptide(L)'
;MLLSAVTFLPAVGAVVIALLPRGQERLARSLALLTALAAFVISLPLYTGFDAGQAAYQFVENRDWMPSLGIAYHLGIDGISLLLILLTTFLMPLAILSSWHSIERRWKEFAVTMLLLETGMLGVFVALDLFLFYVFWEATLIPMYLIIGIWGGKNRVYAAIKFVLYTLAGSVLMLVAILALYFQHGAATGIYTFDLPVLARYVMPAGLGQNLMFLAFALAFAIKVPMFPFH
;
A
#
# COMPACT_ATOMS: atom_id res chain seq x y z
N MET A 1 -6.47 16.12 6.08
CA MET A 1 -7.27 14.86 6.09
C MET A 1 -7.65 14.36 4.70
N LEU A 2 -7.14 14.99 3.65
CA LEU A 2 -7.44 14.59 2.28
C LEU A 2 -6.76 13.26 1.92
N LEU A 3 -5.51 13.03 2.34
CA LEU A 3 -4.80 11.77 2.10
C LEU A 3 -5.48 10.59 2.79
N SER A 4 -5.88 10.75 4.06
CA SER A 4 -6.67 9.73 4.75
C SER A 4 -7.98 9.42 4.03
N ALA A 5 -8.69 10.44 3.53
CA ALA A 5 -9.94 10.25 2.79
C ALA A 5 -9.71 9.46 1.50
N VAL A 6 -8.71 9.83 0.69
CA VAL A 6 -8.37 9.12 -0.55
C VAL A 6 -7.98 7.66 -0.27
N THR A 7 -7.15 7.43 0.76
CA THR A 7 -6.63 6.09 1.09
C THR A 7 -7.72 5.15 1.63
N PHE A 8 -8.61 5.63 2.50
CA PHE A 8 -9.58 4.76 3.17
C PHE A 8 -10.97 4.73 2.54
N LEU A 9 -11.28 5.62 1.60
CA LEU A 9 -12.56 5.58 0.90
C LEU A 9 -12.82 4.23 0.21
N PRO A 10 -11.84 3.60 -0.49
CA PRO A 10 -12.05 2.27 -1.04
C PRO A 10 -12.34 1.21 0.03
N ALA A 11 -11.66 1.27 1.19
CA ALA A 11 -11.93 0.35 2.30
C ALA A 11 -13.35 0.52 2.87
N VAL A 12 -13.83 1.77 3.00
CA VAL A 12 -15.22 2.05 3.40
C VAL A 12 -16.19 1.44 2.39
N GLY A 13 -15.95 1.63 1.09
CA GLY A 13 -16.74 1.01 0.04
C GLY A 13 -16.73 -0.52 0.11
N ALA A 14 -15.56 -1.11 0.38
CA ALA A 14 -15.42 -2.56 0.58
C ALA A 14 -16.28 -3.06 1.75
N VAL A 15 -16.28 -2.36 2.89
CA VAL A 15 -17.12 -2.70 4.04
C VAL A 15 -18.60 -2.58 3.70
N VAL A 16 -19.03 -1.49 3.05
CA VAL A 16 -20.43 -1.31 2.62
C VAL A 16 -20.87 -2.46 1.71
N ILE A 17 -20.05 -2.82 0.71
CA ILE A 17 -20.35 -3.94 -0.19
C ILE A 17 -20.37 -5.27 0.58
N ALA A 18 -19.45 -5.49 1.52
CA ALA A 18 -19.41 -6.70 2.33
C ALA A 18 -20.68 -6.90 3.17
N LEU A 19 -21.33 -5.83 3.60
CA LEU A 19 -22.57 -5.86 4.39
C LEU A 19 -23.84 -6.09 3.53
N LEU A 20 -23.76 -5.99 2.20
CA LEU A 20 -24.91 -6.24 1.33
C LEU A 20 -25.43 -7.67 1.48
N PRO A 21 -26.76 -7.91 1.41
CA PRO A 21 -27.33 -9.25 1.33
C PRO A 21 -26.81 -10.05 0.12
N ARG A 22 -26.80 -11.37 0.25
CA ARG A 22 -26.45 -12.26 -0.85
C ARG A 22 -27.46 -12.08 -2.00
N GLY A 23 -26.97 -12.13 -3.25
CA GLY A 23 -27.82 -12.00 -4.45
C GLY A 23 -27.93 -10.57 -5.02
N GLN A 24 -27.40 -9.57 -4.32
CA GLN A 24 -27.37 -8.17 -4.83
C GLN A 24 -26.11 -7.85 -5.64
N GLU A 25 -25.74 -8.72 -6.57
CA GLU A 25 -24.51 -8.54 -7.34
C GLU A 25 -24.49 -7.28 -8.20
N ARG A 26 -25.66 -6.89 -8.78
CA ARG A 26 -25.74 -5.65 -9.55
C ARG A 26 -25.42 -4.42 -8.71
N LEU A 27 -25.99 -4.37 -7.50
CA LEU A 27 -25.72 -3.28 -6.56
C LEU A 27 -24.27 -3.26 -6.12
N ALA A 28 -23.67 -4.43 -5.84
CA ALA A 28 -22.27 -4.56 -5.49
C ALA A 28 -21.34 -4.05 -6.61
N ARG A 29 -21.67 -4.35 -7.88
CA ARG A 29 -20.94 -3.85 -9.06
C ARG A 29 -21.00 -2.33 -9.15
N SER A 30 -22.20 -1.77 -9.07
CA SER A 30 -22.38 -0.33 -9.16
C SER A 30 -21.71 0.41 -8.02
N LEU A 31 -21.81 -0.08 -6.78
CA LEU A 31 -21.13 0.50 -5.62
C LEU A 31 -19.62 0.42 -5.72
N ALA A 32 -19.07 -0.69 -6.19
CA ALA A 32 -17.62 -0.82 -6.39
C ALA A 32 -17.10 0.22 -7.39
N LEU A 33 -17.79 0.34 -8.53
CA LEU A 33 -17.42 1.33 -9.56
C LEU A 33 -17.56 2.76 -9.04
N LEU A 34 -18.66 3.07 -8.35
CA LEU A 34 -18.91 4.40 -7.79
C LEU A 34 -17.86 4.75 -6.73
N THR A 35 -17.49 3.80 -5.87
CA THR A 35 -16.45 4.01 -4.85
C THR A 35 -15.09 4.29 -5.49
N ALA A 36 -14.69 3.50 -6.48
CA ALA A 36 -13.43 3.70 -7.19
C ALA A 36 -13.40 5.03 -7.97
N LEU A 37 -14.51 5.39 -8.64
CA LEU A 37 -14.66 6.70 -9.28
C LEU A 37 -14.61 7.85 -8.26
N ALA A 38 -15.26 7.69 -7.11
CA ALA A 38 -15.21 8.69 -6.04
C ALA A 38 -13.79 8.84 -5.49
N ALA A 39 -13.03 7.75 -5.30
CA ALA A 39 -11.63 7.79 -4.90
C ALA A 39 -10.78 8.57 -5.92
N PHE A 40 -10.98 8.32 -7.21
CA PHE A 40 -10.33 9.07 -8.27
C PHE A 40 -10.69 10.56 -8.23
N VAL A 41 -11.96 10.90 -8.17
CA VAL A 41 -12.40 12.32 -8.13
C VAL A 41 -11.85 13.05 -6.90
N ILE A 42 -11.86 12.41 -5.71
CA ILE A 42 -11.32 12.99 -4.48
C ILE A 42 -9.78 13.09 -4.51
N SER A 43 -9.10 12.30 -5.33
CA SER A 43 -7.65 12.42 -5.53
C SER A 43 -7.24 13.59 -6.43
N LEU A 44 -8.12 14.09 -7.30
CA LEU A 44 -7.80 15.20 -8.23
C LEU A 44 -7.35 16.51 -7.52
N PRO A 45 -7.96 16.93 -6.40
CA PRO A 45 -7.47 18.07 -5.64
C PRO A 45 -6.01 17.97 -5.18
N LEU A 46 -5.46 16.75 -5.02
CA LEU A 46 -4.03 16.57 -4.74
C LEU A 46 -3.18 17.11 -5.89
N TYR A 47 -3.59 16.91 -7.14
CA TYR A 47 -2.87 17.42 -8.31
C TYR A 47 -2.97 18.94 -8.43
N THR A 48 -4.17 19.50 -8.26
CA THR A 48 -4.39 20.94 -8.41
C THR A 48 -3.82 21.77 -7.27
N GLY A 49 -3.67 21.19 -6.08
CA GLY A 49 -3.11 21.84 -4.91
C GLY A 49 -1.63 21.54 -4.67
N PHE A 50 -0.99 20.73 -5.53
CA PHE A 50 0.41 20.37 -5.37
C PHE A 50 1.33 21.49 -5.92
N ASP A 51 2.27 21.93 -5.10
CA ASP A 51 3.29 22.91 -5.48
C ASP A 51 4.57 22.22 -5.93
N ALA A 52 4.80 22.17 -7.23
CA ALA A 52 6.00 21.55 -7.82
C ALA A 52 7.31 22.29 -7.49
N GLY A 53 7.24 23.52 -6.98
CA GLY A 53 8.41 24.31 -6.56
C GLY A 53 8.94 23.94 -5.17
N GLN A 54 8.20 23.15 -4.39
CA GLN A 54 8.57 22.73 -3.04
C GLN A 54 9.12 21.30 -3.02
N ALA A 55 10.32 21.12 -2.46
CA ALA A 55 10.92 19.80 -2.27
C ALA A 55 10.42 19.07 -1.01
N ALA A 56 9.67 19.73 -0.14
CA ALA A 56 9.12 19.14 1.06
C ALA A 56 7.88 18.25 0.76
N TYR A 57 7.62 17.27 1.62
CA TYR A 57 6.36 16.52 1.55
C TYR A 57 5.17 17.44 1.76
N GLN A 58 4.11 17.22 0.98
CA GLN A 58 2.92 18.06 0.99
C GLN A 58 1.68 17.27 1.46
N PHE A 59 0.59 17.98 1.80
CA PHE A 59 -0.64 17.41 2.36
C PHE A 59 -0.39 16.58 3.62
N VAL A 60 0.64 16.93 4.40
CA VAL A 60 1.08 16.16 5.55
C VAL A 60 -0.02 16.02 6.60
N GLU A 61 -0.29 14.78 7.01
CA GLU A 61 -1.16 14.41 8.10
C GLU A 61 -0.34 13.62 9.12
N ASN A 62 -0.06 14.20 10.29
CA ASN A 62 0.72 13.55 11.33
C ASN A 62 -0.07 13.50 12.64
N ARG A 63 -0.18 12.30 13.22
CA ARG A 63 -0.82 12.04 14.50
C ARG A 63 -0.08 10.93 15.22
N ASP A 64 0.07 11.07 16.53
CA ASP A 64 0.62 10.02 17.38
C ASP A 64 -0.30 8.80 17.35
N TRP A 65 0.30 7.62 17.06
CA TRP A 65 -0.40 6.34 17.11
C TRP A 65 0.08 5.50 18.29
N MET A 66 1.38 5.19 18.34
CA MET A 66 2.02 4.48 19.46
C MET A 66 3.29 5.23 19.90
N PRO A 67 3.14 6.32 20.70
CA PRO A 67 4.28 7.18 21.06
C PRO A 67 5.39 6.44 21.80
N SER A 68 5.04 5.42 22.61
CA SER A 68 6.03 4.61 23.35
C SER A 68 6.99 3.83 22.44
N LEU A 69 6.60 3.57 21.20
CA LEU A 69 7.41 2.88 20.19
C LEU A 69 7.93 3.84 19.10
N GLY A 70 7.60 5.13 19.18
CA GLY A 70 7.96 6.10 18.15
C GLY A 70 7.25 5.86 16.80
N ILE A 71 6.05 5.28 16.84
CA ILE A 71 5.21 5.02 15.66
C ILE A 71 4.15 6.11 15.54
N ALA A 72 4.07 6.72 14.37
CA ALA A 72 3.09 7.76 14.06
C ALA A 72 2.20 7.38 12.87
N TYR A 73 0.97 7.84 12.89
CA TYR A 73 0.15 7.92 11.69
C TYR A 73 0.59 9.14 10.90
N HIS A 74 1.67 8.97 10.13
CA HIS A 74 2.30 10.03 9.38
C HIS A 74 2.15 9.76 7.89
N LEU A 75 1.36 10.61 7.23
CA LEU A 75 1.12 10.58 5.79
C LEU A 75 1.65 11.86 5.15
N GLY A 76 2.08 11.75 3.92
CA GLY A 76 2.48 12.88 3.08
C GLY A 76 2.82 12.41 1.68
N ILE A 77 2.91 13.32 0.74
CA ILE A 77 3.23 13.00 -0.66
C ILE A 77 4.33 13.91 -1.21
N ASP A 78 5.09 13.35 -2.11
CA ASP A 78 5.98 14.03 -3.02
C ASP A 78 5.45 13.96 -4.46
N GLY A 79 6.19 14.49 -5.43
CA GLY A 79 5.77 14.48 -6.83
C GLY A 79 5.65 13.09 -7.45
N ILE A 80 6.44 12.10 -6.97
CA ILE A 80 6.37 10.71 -7.44
C ILE A 80 5.13 10.03 -6.86
N SER A 81 4.92 10.14 -5.55
CA SER A 81 3.76 9.59 -4.86
C SER A 81 2.45 10.13 -5.42
N LEU A 82 2.39 11.44 -5.71
CA LEU A 82 1.22 12.07 -6.33
C LEU A 82 0.82 11.38 -7.63
N LEU A 83 1.77 11.16 -8.54
CA LEU A 83 1.48 10.53 -9.84
C LEU A 83 1.06 9.06 -9.66
N LEU A 84 1.67 8.33 -8.72
CA LEU A 84 1.30 6.94 -8.43
C LEU A 84 -0.09 6.83 -7.80
N ILE A 85 -0.49 7.76 -6.93
CA ILE A 85 -1.83 7.83 -6.36
C ILE A 85 -2.86 8.08 -7.47
N LEU A 86 -2.63 9.08 -8.33
CA LEU A 86 -3.54 9.39 -9.44
C LEU A 86 -3.65 8.23 -10.43
N LEU A 87 -2.53 7.59 -10.75
CA LEU A 87 -2.52 6.41 -11.63
C LEU A 87 -3.32 5.26 -11.01
N THR A 88 -3.13 4.97 -9.72
CA THR A 88 -3.83 3.89 -9.02
C THR A 88 -5.34 4.14 -8.99
N THR A 89 -5.75 5.34 -8.58
CA THR A 89 -7.17 5.70 -8.50
C THR A 89 -7.83 5.80 -9.88
N PHE A 90 -7.08 6.14 -10.92
CA PHE A 90 -7.56 6.12 -12.31
C PHE A 90 -7.71 4.70 -12.87
N LEU A 91 -6.74 3.83 -12.60
CA LEU A 91 -6.75 2.46 -13.14
C LEU A 91 -7.78 1.56 -12.44
N MET A 92 -8.12 1.80 -11.18
CA MET A 92 -9.05 0.95 -10.45
C MET A 92 -10.47 0.93 -11.03
N PRO A 93 -11.12 2.04 -11.39
CA PRO A 93 -12.40 2.01 -12.11
C PRO A 93 -12.32 1.24 -13.43
N LEU A 94 -11.23 1.38 -14.18
CA LEU A 94 -11.02 0.65 -15.43
C LEU A 94 -10.86 -0.85 -15.20
N ALA A 95 -10.15 -1.26 -14.15
CA ALA A 95 -10.00 -2.66 -13.77
C ALA A 95 -11.36 -3.28 -13.36
N ILE A 96 -12.19 -2.54 -12.60
CA ILE A 96 -13.53 -2.96 -12.23
C ILE A 96 -14.42 -3.10 -13.47
N LEU A 97 -14.37 -2.14 -14.40
CA LEU A 97 -15.14 -2.19 -15.67
C LEU A 97 -14.67 -3.35 -16.56
N SER A 98 -13.37 -3.56 -16.69
CA SER A 98 -12.82 -4.70 -17.45
C SER A 98 -13.26 -6.04 -16.87
N SER A 99 -13.40 -6.13 -15.56
CA SER A 99 -13.83 -7.34 -14.85
C SER A 99 -15.34 -7.57 -14.88
N TRP A 100 -16.14 -6.61 -15.40
CA TRP A 100 -17.59 -6.61 -15.29
C TRP A 100 -18.29 -7.84 -15.85
N HIS A 101 -17.79 -8.36 -16.96
CA HIS A 101 -18.31 -9.55 -17.65
C HIS A 101 -17.43 -10.79 -17.47
N SER A 102 -16.13 -10.60 -17.18
CA SER A 102 -15.18 -11.72 -17.07
C SER A 102 -15.25 -12.45 -15.71
N ILE A 103 -15.76 -11.78 -14.68
CA ILE A 103 -15.97 -12.40 -13.37
C ILE A 103 -17.44 -12.82 -13.24
N GLU A 104 -17.69 -14.12 -13.43
CA GLU A 104 -19.04 -14.68 -13.39
C GLU A 104 -19.50 -15.12 -11.98
N ARG A 105 -18.54 -15.45 -11.08
CA ARG A 105 -18.83 -16.01 -9.77
C ARG A 105 -18.24 -15.20 -8.63
N ARG A 106 -18.98 -15.06 -7.55
CA ARG A 106 -18.55 -14.40 -6.31
C ARG A 106 -18.11 -12.96 -6.55
N TRP A 107 -18.87 -12.23 -7.38
CA TRP A 107 -18.51 -10.87 -7.79
C TRP A 107 -18.42 -9.89 -6.62
N LYS A 108 -19.29 -10.06 -5.61
CA LYS A 108 -19.27 -9.28 -4.37
C LYS A 108 -17.92 -9.38 -3.66
N GLU A 109 -17.42 -10.61 -3.47
CA GLU A 109 -16.13 -10.85 -2.81
C GLU A 109 -14.96 -10.33 -3.65
N PHE A 110 -15.07 -10.42 -4.99
CA PHE A 110 -14.10 -9.82 -5.90
C PHE A 110 -14.02 -8.30 -5.73
N ALA A 111 -15.16 -7.60 -5.70
CA ALA A 111 -15.22 -6.17 -5.49
C ALA A 111 -14.59 -5.74 -4.16
N VAL A 112 -14.91 -6.46 -3.09
CA VAL A 112 -14.33 -6.20 -1.77
C VAL A 112 -12.81 -6.34 -1.80
N THR A 113 -12.30 -7.41 -2.40
CA THR A 113 -10.84 -7.63 -2.49
C THR A 113 -10.14 -6.59 -3.35
N MET A 114 -10.75 -6.15 -4.46
CA MET A 114 -10.18 -5.10 -5.31
C MET A 114 -10.08 -3.75 -4.58
N LEU A 115 -11.13 -3.35 -3.86
CA LEU A 115 -11.13 -2.10 -3.10
C LEU A 115 -10.18 -2.14 -1.89
N LEU A 116 -10.03 -3.29 -1.22
CA LEU A 116 -9.03 -3.45 -0.16
C LEU A 116 -7.61 -3.42 -0.73
N LEU A 117 -7.39 -3.97 -1.92
CA LEU A 117 -6.11 -3.88 -2.61
C LEU A 117 -5.77 -2.42 -2.95
N GLU A 118 -6.74 -1.66 -3.45
CA GLU A 118 -6.59 -0.23 -3.73
C GLU A 118 -6.17 0.55 -2.46
N THR A 119 -6.86 0.31 -1.34
CA THR A 119 -6.50 0.91 -0.04
C THR A 119 -5.06 0.59 0.36
N GLY A 120 -4.64 -0.67 0.24
CA GLY A 120 -3.27 -1.07 0.54
C GLY A 120 -2.24 -0.37 -0.33
N MET A 121 -2.49 -0.29 -1.65
CA MET A 121 -1.59 0.39 -2.60
C MET A 121 -1.49 1.89 -2.30
N LEU A 122 -2.62 2.56 -2.09
CA LEU A 122 -2.64 3.99 -1.75
C LEU A 122 -1.90 4.24 -0.44
N GLY A 123 -2.12 3.39 0.59
CA GLY A 123 -1.44 3.48 1.86
C GLY A 123 0.09 3.39 1.74
N VAL A 124 0.60 2.50 0.88
CA VAL A 124 2.05 2.40 0.60
C VAL A 124 2.62 3.71 0.03
N PHE A 125 1.87 4.39 -0.84
CA PHE A 125 2.36 5.61 -1.49
C PHE A 125 2.31 6.86 -0.62
N VAL A 126 1.46 6.87 0.42
CA VAL A 126 1.31 8.04 1.30
C VAL A 126 2.03 7.91 2.63
N ALA A 127 2.45 6.71 3.04
CA ALA A 127 3.05 6.48 4.35
C ALA A 127 4.45 7.11 4.47
N LEU A 128 4.62 7.97 5.46
CA LEU A 128 5.90 8.59 5.86
C LEU A 128 6.44 8.01 7.17
N ASP A 129 5.81 6.99 7.73
CA ASP A 129 6.31 6.18 8.83
C ASP A 129 6.58 4.77 8.31
N LEU A 130 7.79 4.23 8.56
CA LEU A 130 8.21 2.93 8.01
C LEU A 130 7.41 1.75 8.56
N PHE A 131 6.91 1.83 9.80
CA PHE A 131 6.03 0.81 10.34
C PHE A 131 4.66 0.84 9.66
N LEU A 132 4.09 2.03 9.49
CA LEU A 132 2.83 2.22 8.77
C LEU A 132 2.96 1.79 7.30
N PHE A 133 4.08 2.14 6.64
CA PHE A 133 4.42 1.68 5.29
C PHE A 133 4.41 0.15 5.23
N TYR A 134 5.08 -0.53 6.18
CA TYR A 134 5.14 -1.98 6.21
C TYR A 134 3.77 -2.63 6.42
N VAL A 135 2.92 -2.04 7.28
CA VAL A 135 1.54 -2.51 7.47
C VAL A 135 0.75 -2.47 6.16
N PHE A 136 0.79 -1.35 5.42
CA PHE A 136 0.11 -1.26 4.12
C PHE A 136 0.74 -2.18 3.06
N TRP A 137 2.06 -2.32 3.07
CA TRP A 137 2.79 -3.23 2.18
C TRP A 137 2.32 -4.68 2.34
N GLU A 138 2.23 -5.17 3.57
CA GLU A 138 1.73 -6.51 3.87
C GLU A 138 0.22 -6.64 3.64
N ALA A 139 -0.56 -5.59 3.93
CA ALA A 139 -2.00 -5.61 3.72
C ALA A 139 -2.39 -5.87 2.26
N THR A 140 -1.53 -5.55 1.28
CA THR A 140 -1.77 -5.87 -0.13
C THR A 140 -1.69 -7.38 -0.44
N LEU A 141 -1.01 -8.17 0.38
CA LEU A 141 -0.82 -9.61 0.12
C LEU A 141 -2.13 -10.40 0.25
N ILE A 142 -2.97 -10.04 1.24
CA ILE A 142 -4.23 -10.76 1.49
C ILE A 142 -5.19 -10.66 0.29
N PRO A 143 -5.52 -9.45 -0.24
CA PRO A 143 -6.32 -9.33 -1.44
C PRO A 143 -5.71 -10.04 -2.65
N MET A 144 -4.41 -9.89 -2.88
CA MET A 144 -3.72 -10.56 -4.00
C MET A 144 -3.80 -12.08 -3.90
N TYR A 145 -3.58 -12.65 -2.70
CA TYR A 145 -3.76 -14.08 -2.47
C TYR A 145 -5.17 -14.55 -2.81
N LEU A 146 -6.20 -13.80 -2.38
CA LEU A 146 -7.60 -14.13 -2.67
C LEU A 146 -7.92 -14.01 -4.16
N ILE A 147 -7.45 -12.96 -4.83
CA ILE A 147 -7.66 -12.75 -6.27
C ILE A 147 -7.06 -13.92 -7.06
N ILE A 148 -5.81 -14.27 -6.79
CA ILE A 148 -5.12 -15.36 -7.48
C ILE A 148 -5.77 -16.71 -7.14
N GLY A 149 -6.05 -16.97 -5.85
CA GLY A 149 -6.52 -18.27 -5.36
C GLY A 149 -7.97 -18.59 -5.73
N ILE A 150 -8.83 -17.59 -5.88
CA ILE A 150 -10.25 -17.78 -6.18
C ILE A 150 -10.54 -17.65 -7.69
N TRP A 151 -10.01 -16.60 -8.33
CA TRP A 151 -10.32 -16.27 -9.73
C TRP A 151 -9.20 -16.58 -10.71
N GLY A 152 -8.06 -17.12 -10.25
CA GLY A 152 -6.94 -17.54 -11.10
C GLY A 152 -7.23 -18.79 -11.94
N GLY A 153 -6.25 -19.18 -12.74
CA GLY A 153 -6.32 -20.31 -13.68
C GLY A 153 -6.30 -21.69 -13.01
N LYS A 154 -5.97 -22.73 -13.80
CA LYS A 154 -6.03 -24.15 -13.36
C LYS A 154 -5.19 -24.43 -12.11
N ASN A 155 -4.00 -23.85 -11.98
CA ASN A 155 -3.07 -24.05 -10.86
C ASN A 155 -3.13 -22.92 -9.80
N ARG A 156 -4.26 -22.23 -9.68
CA ARG A 156 -4.44 -21.02 -8.87
C ARG A 156 -4.03 -21.16 -7.40
N VAL A 157 -4.36 -22.27 -6.77
CA VAL A 157 -4.04 -22.49 -5.34
C VAL A 157 -2.53 -22.58 -5.13
N TYR A 158 -1.86 -23.39 -5.96
CA TYR A 158 -0.40 -23.49 -5.93
C TYR A 158 0.27 -22.14 -6.22
N ALA A 159 -0.22 -21.43 -7.24
CA ALA A 159 0.31 -20.11 -7.60
C ALA A 159 0.10 -19.09 -6.48
N ALA A 160 -1.07 -19.08 -5.83
CA ALA A 160 -1.37 -18.18 -4.72
C ALA A 160 -0.46 -18.43 -3.51
N ILE A 161 -0.27 -19.71 -3.12
CA ILE A 161 0.64 -20.05 -2.01
C ILE A 161 2.07 -19.68 -2.35
N LYS A 162 2.55 -20.03 -3.55
CA LYS A 162 3.90 -19.70 -4.00
C LYS A 162 4.13 -18.19 -4.02
N PHE A 163 3.16 -17.41 -4.51
CA PHE A 163 3.20 -15.95 -4.50
C PHE A 163 3.38 -15.40 -3.10
N VAL A 164 2.54 -15.84 -2.14
CA VAL A 164 2.60 -15.34 -0.76
C VAL A 164 3.93 -15.71 -0.10
N LEU A 165 4.36 -16.98 -0.19
CA LEU A 165 5.61 -17.40 0.45
C LEU A 165 6.81 -16.67 -0.13
N TYR A 166 6.83 -16.45 -1.45
CA TYR A 166 7.92 -15.75 -2.11
C TYR A 166 7.98 -14.26 -1.74
N THR A 167 6.84 -13.57 -1.78
CA THR A 167 6.77 -12.16 -1.42
C THR A 167 7.00 -11.93 0.07
N LEU A 168 6.47 -12.81 0.93
CA LEU A 168 6.68 -12.75 2.38
C LEU A 168 8.16 -12.91 2.74
N ALA A 169 8.89 -13.83 2.08
CA ALA A 169 10.31 -14.00 2.33
C ALA A 169 11.10 -12.70 2.08
N GLY A 170 10.78 -11.98 1.00
CA GLY A 170 11.38 -10.67 0.72
C GLY A 170 10.99 -9.59 1.75
N SER A 171 9.71 -9.53 2.10
CA SER A 171 9.20 -8.50 3.01
C SER A 171 9.67 -8.69 4.46
N VAL A 172 9.88 -9.92 4.93
CA VAL A 172 10.48 -10.19 6.24
C VAL A 172 11.91 -9.65 6.31
N LEU A 173 12.69 -9.79 5.23
CA LEU A 173 14.04 -9.18 5.19
C LEU A 173 13.98 -7.65 5.27
N MET A 174 13.01 -7.03 4.60
CA MET A 174 12.77 -5.59 4.72
C MET A 174 12.36 -5.20 6.14
N LEU A 175 11.51 -5.97 6.81
CA LEU A 175 11.14 -5.72 8.21
C LEU A 175 12.36 -5.75 9.11
N VAL A 176 13.24 -6.74 8.95
CA VAL A 176 14.50 -6.81 9.70
C VAL A 176 15.36 -5.57 9.46
N ALA A 177 15.45 -5.09 8.22
CA ALA A 177 16.18 -3.87 7.89
C ALA A 177 15.54 -2.62 8.51
N ILE A 178 14.21 -2.50 8.51
CA ILE A 178 13.46 -1.41 9.17
C ILE A 178 13.76 -1.41 10.67
N LEU A 179 13.69 -2.56 11.33
CA LEU A 179 13.98 -2.68 12.75
C LEU A 179 15.47 -2.39 13.07
N ALA A 180 16.39 -2.85 12.24
CA ALA A 180 17.81 -2.55 12.38
C ALA A 180 18.07 -1.03 12.27
N LEU A 181 17.44 -0.36 11.32
CA LEU A 181 17.54 1.10 11.17
C LEU A 181 16.97 1.84 12.39
N TYR A 182 15.80 1.43 12.87
CA TYR A 182 15.17 1.95 14.07
C TYR A 182 16.08 1.87 15.31
N PHE A 183 16.67 0.69 15.58
CA PHE A 183 17.56 0.49 16.72
C PHE A 183 18.89 1.22 16.56
N GLN A 184 19.47 1.26 15.36
CA GLN A 184 20.71 1.97 15.11
C GLN A 184 20.53 3.49 15.27
N HIS A 185 19.46 4.05 14.73
CA HIS A 185 19.12 5.45 14.94
C HIS A 185 18.91 5.76 16.42
N GLY A 186 18.14 4.93 17.13
CA GLY A 186 17.90 5.09 18.56
C GLY A 186 19.16 5.03 19.40
N ALA A 187 20.07 4.10 19.10
CA ALA A 187 21.34 3.97 19.80
C ALA A 187 22.30 5.16 19.55
N ALA A 188 22.25 5.74 18.35
CA ALA A 188 23.11 6.88 17.98
C ALA A 188 22.59 8.24 18.48
N THR A 189 21.26 8.42 18.51
CA THR A 189 20.65 9.74 18.77
C THR A 189 19.86 9.82 20.08
N GLY A 190 19.57 8.67 20.71
CA GLY A 190 18.66 8.57 21.85
C GLY A 190 17.17 8.62 21.49
N ILE A 191 16.83 8.78 20.20
CA ILE A 191 15.44 8.92 19.70
C ILE A 191 15.09 7.69 18.87
N TYR A 192 14.14 6.89 19.36
CA TYR A 192 13.58 5.75 18.66
C TYR A 192 12.38 6.19 17.85
N THR A 193 12.45 6.07 16.51
CA THR A 193 11.37 6.51 15.60
C THR A 193 11.34 5.71 14.32
N PHE A 194 10.17 5.56 13.72
CA PHE A 194 9.97 5.03 12.37
C PHE A 194 9.71 6.12 11.34
N ASP A 195 9.75 7.40 11.74
CA ASP A 195 9.51 8.54 10.86
C ASP A 195 10.55 8.61 9.73
N LEU A 196 10.08 8.43 8.49
CA LEU A 196 10.93 8.38 7.31
C LEU A 196 11.71 9.69 7.08
N PRO A 197 11.11 10.89 7.17
CA PRO A 197 11.83 12.16 7.09
C PRO A 197 12.97 12.32 8.10
N VAL A 198 12.81 11.77 9.30
CA VAL A 198 13.86 11.80 10.33
C VAL A 198 14.94 10.78 9.99
N LEU A 199 14.56 9.55 9.67
CA LEU A 199 15.51 8.48 9.35
C LEU A 199 16.31 8.76 8.06
N ALA A 200 15.72 9.43 7.08
CA ALA A 200 16.39 9.82 5.83
C ALA A 200 17.54 10.82 6.04
N ARG A 201 17.52 11.56 7.15
CA ARG A 201 18.62 12.48 7.51
C ARG A 201 19.73 11.83 8.32
N TYR A 202 19.49 10.61 8.78
CA TYR A 202 20.50 9.88 9.56
C TYR A 202 21.58 9.33 8.64
N VAL A 203 22.82 9.81 8.87
CA VAL A 203 23.99 9.32 8.15
C VAL A 203 24.51 8.06 8.86
N MET A 204 24.18 6.92 8.29
CA MET A 204 24.64 5.64 8.81
C MET A 204 26.14 5.45 8.56
N PRO A 205 26.90 4.94 9.53
CA PRO A 205 28.29 4.58 9.32
C PRO A 205 28.44 3.55 8.19
N ALA A 206 29.35 3.85 7.23
CA ALA A 206 29.64 2.94 6.15
C ALA A 206 30.20 1.62 6.68
N GLY A 207 29.68 0.49 6.18
CA GLY A 207 30.12 -0.83 6.61
C GLY A 207 29.17 -1.95 6.20
N LEU A 208 29.45 -3.15 6.70
CA LEU A 208 28.67 -4.35 6.40
C LEU A 208 27.18 -4.19 6.76
N GLY A 209 26.88 -3.55 7.91
CA GLY A 209 25.50 -3.33 8.35
C GLY A 209 24.69 -2.48 7.37
N GLN A 210 25.24 -1.36 6.89
CA GLN A 210 24.60 -0.51 5.89
C GLN A 210 24.33 -1.28 4.58
N ASN A 211 25.34 -2.05 4.11
CA ASN A 211 25.20 -2.83 2.89
C ASN A 211 24.13 -3.92 3.02
N LEU A 212 24.08 -4.62 4.15
CA LEU A 212 23.06 -5.65 4.40
C LEU A 212 21.64 -5.06 4.44
N MET A 213 21.45 -3.91 5.10
CA MET A 213 20.14 -3.24 5.11
C MET A 213 19.74 -2.78 3.71
N PHE A 214 20.65 -2.17 2.95
CA PHE A 214 20.40 -1.80 1.56
C PHE A 214 19.98 -3.02 0.72
N LEU A 215 20.70 -4.13 0.82
CA LEU A 215 20.39 -5.35 0.08
C LEU A 215 19.04 -5.95 0.50
N ALA A 216 18.66 -5.88 1.78
CA ALA A 216 17.38 -6.36 2.28
C ALA A 216 16.20 -5.54 1.70
N PHE A 217 16.31 -4.20 1.68
CA PHE A 217 15.32 -3.35 0.99
C PHE A 217 15.31 -3.59 -0.51
N ALA A 218 16.48 -3.62 -1.15
CA ALA A 218 16.60 -3.82 -2.60
C ALA A 218 15.99 -5.16 -3.03
N LEU A 219 16.23 -6.24 -2.28
CA LEU A 219 15.67 -7.56 -2.56
C LEU A 219 14.15 -7.57 -2.39
N ALA A 220 13.62 -6.98 -1.32
CA ALA A 220 12.18 -6.89 -1.10
C ALA A 220 11.49 -6.14 -2.25
N PHE A 221 12.04 -5.01 -2.68
CA PHE A 221 11.52 -4.26 -3.81
C PHE A 221 11.67 -5.01 -5.13
N ALA A 222 12.80 -5.68 -5.36
CA ALA A 222 13.03 -6.47 -6.57
C ALA A 222 12.05 -7.64 -6.70
N ILE A 223 11.66 -8.27 -5.59
CA ILE A 223 10.64 -9.32 -5.54
C ILE A 223 9.25 -8.75 -5.81
N LYS A 224 8.91 -7.61 -5.19
CA LYS A 224 7.57 -7.01 -5.30
C LYS A 224 7.30 -6.37 -6.66
N VAL A 225 8.31 -5.73 -7.26
CA VAL A 225 8.24 -5.08 -8.59
C VAL A 225 8.54 -6.05 -9.74
N PRO A 226 8.57 -7.33 -9.54
CA PRO A 226 9.15 -8.45 -10.23
C PRO A 226 10.32 -8.10 -11.18
N MET A 227 11.39 -7.56 -10.60
CA MET A 227 12.60 -7.23 -11.34
C MET A 227 13.41 -8.50 -11.69
N PHE A 228 14.04 -8.51 -12.87
CA PHE A 228 14.98 -9.58 -13.17
C PHE A 228 16.13 -9.63 -12.16
N PRO A 229 16.56 -10.80 -11.65
CA PRO A 229 16.11 -12.17 -11.95
C PRO A 229 14.96 -12.68 -11.05
N PHE A 230 14.35 -11.85 -10.23
CA PHE A 230 13.35 -12.24 -9.20
C PHE A 230 11.91 -12.31 -9.73
N HIS A 231 11.68 -12.09 -11.02
CA HIS A 231 10.36 -12.14 -11.65
C HIS A 231 9.81 -13.56 -11.78
#